data_57e9b46c2d2b050caa2b858b4dae2e79
#
_entry.id   57e9b46c2d2b050caa2b858b4dae2e79
#
_cell.length_a   1.000
_cell.length_b   1.000
_cell.length_c   1.000
_cell.angle_alpha   90.00
_cell.angle_beta   90.00
_cell.angle_gamma   90.00
#
_symmetry.space_group_name_H-M   'P 1'
#
loop_
_entity.id
_entity.type
_entity.pdbx_description
1 polymer ?
#
loop_
_entity_poly.entity_id
_entity_poly.type
_entity_poly.pdbx_seq_one_letter_code
_entity_poly.pdbx_strand_id
1 'polypeptide(L)'
;CSEVVLAQTWNLELAVEYAKTMGLEFADFHIAGWYAPSMNMHRSAFGGRDFEYYSEDSVLSARMAVAEVEGAVQSGMYPYVKHFVLNEQEINRNALLCTWITEQAMREIYLKPFEESVKSYPDKKIAVMSSYNFIGTEWAGGCAALLKEVLREEWGFKGMVISDYFGNYGYMDADRAVRG
;
A
#
# COMPACT_ATOMS: atom_id res chain seq x y z
N CYS A 1 6.83 -12.38 -11.20
CA CYS A 1 7.99 -11.76 -10.55
C CYS A 1 7.52 -11.10 -9.26
N SER A 2 8.34 -11.11 -8.21
CA SER A 2 8.02 -10.41 -6.97
C SER A 2 8.59 -8.99 -6.99
N GLU A 3 8.00 -8.07 -6.21
CA GLU A 3 8.41 -6.66 -6.17
C GLU A 3 9.89 -6.50 -5.76
N VAL A 4 10.41 -7.32 -4.84
CA VAL A 4 11.83 -7.27 -4.47
C VAL A 4 12.75 -7.57 -5.66
N VAL A 5 12.40 -8.53 -6.50
CA VAL A 5 13.19 -8.88 -7.69
C VAL A 5 13.11 -7.77 -8.73
N LEU A 6 11.93 -7.19 -8.92
CA LEU A 6 11.72 -6.08 -9.82
C LEU A 6 12.51 -4.84 -9.38
N ALA A 7 12.50 -4.52 -8.08
CA ALA A 7 13.24 -3.39 -7.54
C ALA A 7 14.75 -3.51 -7.72
N GLN A 8 15.31 -4.73 -7.67
CA GLN A 8 16.73 -4.98 -7.89
C GLN A 8 17.20 -4.66 -9.31
N THR A 9 16.29 -4.54 -10.26
CA THR A 9 16.63 -4.13 -11.62
C THR A 9 16.94 -2.65 -11.75
N TRP A 10 16.45 -1.82 -10.83
CA TRP A 10 16.50 -0.34 -10.88
C TRP A 10 15.91 0.23 -12.17
N ASN A 11 15.07 -0.53 -12.86
CA ASN A 11 14.53 -0.19 -14.17
C ASN A 11 13.04 0.11 -14.07
N LEU A 12 12.70 1.40 -14.07
CA LEU A 12 11.33 1.87 -13.97
C LEU A 12 10.49 1.52 -15.21
N GLU A 13 11.10 1.53 -16.40
CA GLU A 13 10.41 1.18 -17.65
C GLU A 13 9.98 -0.29 -17.62
N LEU A 14 10.83 -1.17 -17.09
CA LEU A 14 10.50 -2.58 -16.90
C LEU A 14 9.36 -2.75 -15.89
N ALA A 15 9.31 -1.93 -14.83
CA ALA A 15 8.21 -1.97 -13.86
C ALA A 15 6.87 -1.58 -14.50
N VAL A 16 6.84 -0.54 -15.33
CA VAL A 16 5.65 -0.15 -16.11
C VAL A 16 5.21 -1.28 -17.02
N GLU A 17 6.14 -1.88 -17.78
CA GLU A 17 5.83 -2.95 -18.72
C GLU A 17 5.33 -4.23 -18.01
N TYR A 18 5.95 -4.58 -16.88
CA TYR A 18 5.51 -5.69 -16.03
C TYR A 18 4.06 -5.52 -15.58
N ALA A 19 3.73 -4.38 -14.97
CA ALA A 19 2.39 -4.14 -14.48
C ALA A 19 1.36 -4.04 -15.62
N LYS A 20 1.75 -3.50 -16.76
CA LYS A 20 0.89 -3.47 -17.95
C LYS A 20 0.60 -4.87 -18.49
N THR A 21 1.61 -5.76 -18.51
CA THR A 21 1.44 -7.16 -18.90
C THR A 21 0.52 -7.89 -17.94
N MET A 22 0.69 -7.70 -16.63
CA MET A 22 -0.21 -8.26 -15.62
C MET A 22 -1.66 -7.80 -15.83
N GLY A 23 -1.86 -6.53 -16.16
CA GLY A 23 -3.19 -6.00 -16.43
C GLY A 23 -3.85 -6.61 -17.67
N LEU A 24 -3.09 -6.92 -18.72
CA LEU A 24 -3.60 -7.63 -19.90
C LEU A 24 -4.02 -9.06 -19.54
N GLU A 25 -3.22 -9.78 -18.76
CA GLU A 25 -3.58 -11.13 -18.28
C GLU A 25 -4.86 -11.08 -17.42
N PHE A 26 -4.99 -10.08 -16.54
CA PHE A 26 -6.17 -9.91 -15.71
C PHE A 26 -7.43 -9.62 -16.54
N ALA A 27 -7.29 -8.85 -17.62
CA ALA A 27 -8.39 -8.59 -18.53
C ALA A 27 -8.92 -9.87 -19.20
N ASP A 28 -8.03 -10.78 -19.59
CA ASP A 28 -8.39 -12.10 -20.15
C ASP A 28 -9.19 -12.96 -19.17
N PHE A 29 -8.94 -12.81 -17.87
CA PHE A 29 -9.68 -13.47 -16.79
C PHE A 29 -10.89 -12.67 -16.29
N HIS A 30 -11.21 -11.54 -16.91
CA HIS A 30 -12.27 -10.62 -16.48
C HIS A 30 -12.09 -10.08 -15.04
N ILE A 31 -10.84 -9.91 -14.62
CA ILE A 31 -10.48 -9.34 -13.31
C ILE A 31 -10.17 -7.86 -13.48
N ALA A 32 -10.91 -6.99 -12.79
CA ALA A 32 -10.77 -5.55 -12.91
C ALA A 32 -9.78 -4.93 -11.92
N GLY A 33 -9.50 -5.61 -10.82
CA GLY A 33 -8.69 -5.06 -9.71
C GLY A 33 -7.53 -5.96 -9.31
N TRP A 34 -6.44 -5.33 -8.91
CA TRP A 34 -5.20 -5.99 -8.49
C TRP A 34 -4.81 -5.56 -7.07
N TYR A 35 -4.70 -6.52 -6.15
CA TYR A 35 -4.25 -6.26 -4.78
C TYR A 35 -2.73 -6.13 -4.71
N ALA A 36 -2.23 -5.14 -5.43
CA ALA A 36 -0.84 -4.72 -5.55
C ALA A 36 -0.77 -3.29 -6.14
N PRO A 37 0.42 -2.66 -6.16
CA PRO A 37 1.66 -3.12 -5.56
C PRO A 37 1.66 -3.05 -4.04
N SER A 38 2.54 -3.86 -3.43
CA SER A 38 2.80 -3.85 -1.99
C SER A 38 4.06 -3.03 -1.72
N MET A 39 3.99 -2.05 -0.84
CA MET A 39 5.08 -1.07 -0.72
C MET A 39 5.51 -0.76 0.72
N ASN A 40 5.31 -1.73 1.62
CA ASN A 40 5.87 -1.63 2.97
C ASN A 40 7.39 -1.75 2.94
N MET A 41 8.06 -1.31 4.01
CA MET A 41 9.52 -1.26 4.05
C MET A 41 10.13 -2.57 4.55
N HIS A 42 11.28 -2.96 3.96
CA HIS A 42 12.11 -4.02 4.52
C HIS A 42 12.77 -3.51 5.81
N ARG A 43 12.29 -3.96 6.97
CA ARG A 43 12.83 -3.57 8.29
C ARG A 43 13.65 -4.67 8.92
N SER A 44 13.40 -5.91 8.58
CA SER A 44 14.05 -7.08 9.13
C SER A 44 13.95 -8.23 8.12
N ALA A 45 15.00 -9.01 7.99
CA ALA A 45 14.99 -10.26 7.21
C ALA A 45 13.91 -11.26 7.69
N PHE A 46 13.35 -11.05 8.87
CA PHE A 46 12.28 -11.87 9.47
C PHE A 46 10.91 -11.20 9.37
N GLY A 47 10.74 -10.19 8.54
CA GLY A 47 9.47 -9.48 8.32
C GLY A 47 8.33 -10.39 7.88
N GLY A 48 8.65 -11.41 7.11
CA GLY A 48 7.71 -12.46 6.68
C GLY A 48 7.12 -12.25 5.29
N ARG A 49 7.12 -11.01 4.78
CA ARG A 49 6.59 -10.64 3.46
C ARG A 49 7.52 -9.77 2.64
N ASP A 50 8.81 -9.73 2.97
CA ASP A 50 9.80 -8.91 2.25
C ASP A 50 9.89 -9.28 0.75
N PHE A 51 9.50 -10.50 0.38
CA PHE A 51 9.47 -10.94 -1.02
C PHE A 51 8.47 -10.15 -1.88
N GLU A 52 7.41 -9.59 -1.30
CA GLU A 52 6.40 -8.80 -2.02
C GLU A 52 6.53 -7.30 -1.81
N TYR A 53 7.59 -6.83 -1.13
CA TYR A 53 7.91 -5.42 -0.95
C TYR A 53 9.18 -5.08 -1.73
N TYR A 54 9.34 -3.82 -2.11
CA TYR A 54 10.44 -3.42 -2.99
C TYR A 54 11.80 -3.39 -2.31
N SER A 55 11.93 -2.68 -1.18
CA SER A 55 13.22 -2.32 -0.61
C SER A 55 13.10 -1.79 0.82
N GLU A 56 14.24 -1.61 1.47
CA GLU A 56 14.40 -0.81 2.68
C GLU A 56 14.51 0.70 2.39
N ASP A 57 14.75 1.07 1.13
CA ASP A 57 14.87 2.45 0.68
C ASP A 57 13.51 2.99 0.23
N SER A 58 13.05 4.05 0.91
CA SER A 58 11.75 4.65 0.64
C SER A 58 11.67 5.35 -0.73
N VAL A 59 12.79 5.85 -1.25
CA VAL A 59 12.84 6.52 -2.56
C VAL A 59 12.75 5.49 -3.69
N LEU A 60 13.56 4.42 -3.60
CA LEU A 60 13.47 3.33 -4.57
C LEU A 60 12.08 2.71 -4.57
N SER A 61 11.54 2.39 -3.37
CA SER A 61 10.19 1.84 -3.23
C SER A 61 9.13 2.75 -3.85
N ALA A 62 9.20 4.07 -3.60
CA ALA A 62 8.26 5.02 -4.16
C ALA A 62 8.33 5.07 -5.70
N ARG A 63 9.54 5.10 -6.27
CA ARG A 63 9.71 5.16 -7.73
C ARG A 63 9.21 3.88 -8.42
N MET A 64 9.53 2.72 -7.86
CA MET A 64 9.06 1.45 -8.39
C MET A 64 7.54 1.31 -8.28
N ALA A 65 6.96 1.68 -7.12
CA ALA A 65 5.53 1.65 -6.90
C ALA A 65 4.77 2.56 -7.89
N VAL A 66 5.23 3.80 -8.09
CA VAL A 66 4.62 4.71 -9.07
C VAL A 66 4.67 4.12 -10.47
N ALA A 67 5.79 3.50 -10.87
CA ALA A 67 5.94 2.88 -12.17
C ALA A 67 4.98 1.68 -12.37
N GLU A 68 4.84 0.82 -11.36
CA GLU A 68 3.87 -0.28 -11.44
C GLU A 68 2.42 0.22 -11.45
N VAL A 69 2.09 1.22 -10.64
CA VAL A 69 0.76 1.85 -10.67
C VAL A 69 0.48 2.44 -12.05
N GLU A 70 1.47 3.09 -12.68
CA GLU A 70 1.33 3.61 -14.03
C GLU A 70 0.99 2.52 -15.04
N GLY A 71 1.73 1.42 -15.06
CA GLY A 71 1.50 0.28 -15.95
C GLY A 71 0.12 -0.34 -15.74
N ALA A 72 -0.29 -0.52 -14.49
CA ALA A 72 -1.61 -1.04 -14.14
C ALA A 72 -2.73 -0.14 -14.65
N VAL A 73 -2.66 1.16 -14.40
CA VAL A 73 -3.66 2.14 -14.86
C VAL A 73 -3.72 2.22 -16.39
N GLN A 74 -2.57 2.15 -17.08
CA GLN A 74 -2.51 2.14 -18.55
C GLN A 74 -3.20 0.93 -19.17
N SER A 75 -3.17 -0.22 -18.50
CA SER A 75 -3.86 -1.45 -18.95
C SER A 75 -5.35 -1.47 -18.62
N GLY A 76 -5.85 -0.47 -17.90
CA GLY A 76 -7.25 -0.42 -17.43
C GLY A 76 -7.50 -1.18 -16.12
N MET A 77 -6.48 -1.74 -15.51
CA MET A 77 -6.56 -2.42 -14.22
C MET A 77 -6.63 -1.39 -13.08
N TYR A 78 -7.33 -1.75 -11.99
CA TYR A 78 -7.50 -0.92 -10.80
C TYR A 78 -6.61 -1.43 -9.67
N PRO A 79 -5.41 -0.83 -9.43
CA PRO A 79 -4.50 -1.28 -8.40
C PRO A 79 -4.96 -0.83 -7.01
N TYR A 80 -4.73 -1.71 -6.01
CA TYR A 80 -4.95 -1.46 -4.59
C TYR A 80 -3.59 -1.41 -3.89
N VAL A 81 -3.04 -0.21 -3.76
CA VAL A 81 -1.74 -0.01 -3.10
C VAL A 81 -1.83 -0.39 -1.62
N LYS A 82 -0.88 -1.18 -1.13
CA LYS A 82 -0.99 -1.83 0.18
C LYS A 82 0.37 -1.99 0.88
N HIS A 83 0.39 -2.23 2.17
CA HIS A 83 -0.68 -2.14 3.17
C HIS A 83 -0.52 -0.84 3.94
N PHE A 84 -1.49 0.02 3.90
CA PHE A 84 -1.43 1.38 4.41
C PHE A 84 -1.80 1.41 5.91
N VAL A 85 -0.85 1.54 6.82
CA VAL A 85 0.59 1.70 6.74
C VAL A 85 1.26 1.07 7.97
N LEU A 86 2.58 0.91 7.94
CA LEU A 86 3.39 0.39 9.06
C LEU A 86 3.18 -1.10 9.37
N ASN A 87 2.83 -1.90 8.38
CA ASN A 87 2.74 -3.36 8.51
C ASN A 87 4.02 -4.04 7.99
N GLU A 88 5.15 -3.79 8.67
CA GLU A 88 6.45 -4.38 8.33
C GLU A 88 6.76 -5.67 9.10
N GLN A 89 5.79 -6.15 9.89
CA GLN A 89 5.91 -7.37 10.68
C GLN A 89 4.65 -8.22 10.54
N GLU A 90 4.82 -9.49 10.19
CA GLU A 90 3.69 -10.42 10.05
C GLU A 90 3.31 -11.10 11.37
N ILE A 91 4.28 -11.32 12.27
CA ILE A 91 4.01 -11.95 13.55
C ILE A 91 3.07 -11.07 14.37
N ASN A 92 1.94 -11.65 14.78
CA ASN A 92 0.89 -11.00 15.57
C ASN A 92 0.20 -9.80 14.88
N ARG A 93 0.34 -9.60 13.57
CA ARG A 93 -0.25 -8.45 12.87
C ARG A 93 -1.75 -8.30 13.07
N ASN A 94 -2.47 -9.42 13.15
CA ASN A 94 -3.92 -9.48 13.40
C ASN A 94 -4.28 -9.81 14.86
N ALA A 95 -3.30 -9.72 15.77
CA ALA A 95 -3.46 -9.94 17.21
C ALA A 95 -3.03 -8.69 18.01
N LEU A 96 -3.50 -7.52 17.59
CA LEU A 96 -3.26 -6.22 18.23
C LEU A 96 -1.80 -5.77 18.21
N LEU A 97 -1.07 -6.02 17.11
CA LEU A 97 0.27 -5.47 16.92
C LEU A 97 0.22 -3.93 16.90
N CYS A 98 0.82 -3.30 17.90
CA CYS A 98 0.93 -1.85 17.99
C CYS A 98 2.29 -1.38 17.48
N THR A 99 2.31 -0.55 16.46
CA THR A 99 3.52 0.08 15.92
C THR A 99 3.69 1.48 16.51
N TRP A 100 4.87 1.75 17.07
CA TRP A 100 5.22 3.05 17.64
C TRP A 100 6.31 3.72 16.79
N ILE A 101 6.08 4.95 16.40
CA ILE A 101 6.97 5.69 15.50
C ILE A 101 6.80 7.19 15.72
N THR A 102 7.83 7.98 15.41
CA THR A 102 7.71 9.42 15.33
C THR A 102 7.02 9.81 14.01
N GLU A 103 6.28 10.91 14.02
CA GLU A 103 5.64 11.42 12.80
C GLU A 103 6.66 11.69 11.69
N GLN A 104 7.82 12.26 12.03
CA GLN A 104 8.87 12.51 11.05
C GLN A 104 9.30 11.21 10.34
N ALA A 105 9.67 10.18 11.09
CA ALA A 105 10.10 8.91 10.49
C ALA A 105 8.96 8.26 9.68
N MET A 106 7.72 8.34 10.15
CA MET A 106 6.55 7.84 9.44
C MET A 106 6.41 8.52 8.08
N ARG A 107 6.49 9.85 8.02
CA ARG A 107 6.34 10.63 6.78
C ARG A 107 7.51 10.45 5.81
N GLU A 108 8.74 10.48 6.32
CA GLU A 108 9.93 10.43 5.48
C GLU A 108 10.21 9.05 4.90
N ILE A 109 9.80 7.98 5.58
CA ILE A 109 10.13 6.61 5.21
C ILE A 109 8.90 5.82 4.80
N TYR A 110 7.95 5.63 5.70
CA TYR A 110 6.88 4.64 5.52
C TYR A 110 5.71 5.15 4.69
N LEU A 111 5.38 6.43 4.81
CA LEU A 111 4.31 7.05 4.02
C LEU A 111 4.76 7.42 2.60
N LYS A 112 6.06 7.61 2.39
CA LYS A 112 6.60 8.12 1.13
C LYS A 112 6.17 7.34 -0.12
N PRO A 113 6.25 6.02 -0.20
CA PRO A 113 5.79 5.28 -1.39
C PRO A 113 4.29 5.45 -1.66
N PHE A 114 3.49 5.49 -0.60
CA PHE A 114 2.04 5.71 -0.72
C PHE A 114 1.73 7.13 -1.17
N GLU A 115 2.41 8.13 -0.58
CA GLU A 115 2.24 9.53 -0.93
C GLU A 115 2.52 9.79 -2.41
N GLU A 116 3.66 9.31 -2.92
CA GLU A 116 4.02 9.48 -4.32
C GLU A 116 3.04 8.76 -5.25
N SER A 117 2.61 7.55 -4.91
CA SER A 117 1.63 6.80 -5.70
C SER A 117 0.26 7.49 -5.74
N VAL A 118 -0.23 7.93 -4.58
CA VAL A 118 -1.54 8.62 -4.48
C VAL A 118 -1.52 9.96 -5.20
N LYS A 119 -0.46 10.76 -5.02
CA LYS A 119 -0.35 12.07 -5.67
C LYS A 119 -0.18 11.98 -7.19
N SER A 120 0.37 10.88 -7.69
CA SER A 120 0.46 10.61 -9.13
C SER A 120 -0.91 10.30 -9.75
N TYR A 121 -1.83 9.72 -8.97
CA TYR A 121 -3.16 9.30 -9.43
C TYR A 121 -4.27 9.65 -8.44
N PRO A 122 -4.51 10.96 -8.15
CA PRO A 122 -5.48 11.36 -7.13
C PRO A 122 -6.94 11.10 -7.54
N ASP A 123 -7.22 10.91 -8.82
CA ASP A 123 -8.55 10.93 -9.44
C ASP A 123 -9.28 9.58 -9.49
N LYS A 124 -9.25 8.80 -8.43
CA LYS A 124 -10.00 7.53 -8.30
C LYS A 124 -9.55 6.41 -9.25
N LYS A 125 -8.34 6.47 -9.79
CA LYS A 125 -7.80 5.40 -10.65
C LYS A 125 -7.10 4.30 -9.86
N ILE A 126 -6.91 4.52 -8.57
CA ILE A 126 -6.30 3.57 -7.63
C ILE A 126 -7.11 3.49 -6.35
N ALA A 127 -6.98 2.39 -5.63
CA ALA A 127 -7.46 2.23 -4.26
C ALA A 127 -6.29 2.12 -3.28
N VAL A 128 -6.59 2.28 -2.01
CA VAL A 128 -5.67 2.03 -0.90
C VAL A 128 -6.22 0.89 -0.06
N MET A 129 -5.39 -0.10 0.27
CA MET A 129 -5.73 -1.14 1.24
C MET A 129 -5.09 -0.80 2.58
N SER A 130 -5.92 -0.60 3.62
CA SER A 130 -5.42 -0.36 4.97
C SER A 130 -4.82 -1.63 5.58
N SER A 131 -3.97 -1.46 6.57
CA SER A 131 -3.26 -2.56 7.22
C SER A 131 -3.95 -3.07 8.49
N TYR A 132 -3.52 -4.24 8.99
CA TYR A 132 -4.05 -4.85 10.20
C TYR A 132 -3.56 -4.20 11.49
N ASN A 133 -2.32 -3.73 11.51
CA ASN A 133 -1.66 -3.23 12.70
C ASN A 133 -2.32 -1.96 13.27
N PHE A 134 -1.99 -1.71 14.51
CA PHE A 134 -2.29 -0.45 15.17
C PHE A 134 -1.13 0.53 14.98
N ILE A 135 -1.46 1.80 14.88
CA ILE A 135 -0.51 2.92 15.01
C ILE A 135 -0.75 3.52 16.39
N GLY A 136 0.21 3.33 17.28
CA GLY A 136 -0.06 3.57 18.69
C GLY A 136 -1.18 2.67 19.19
N THR A 137 -2.30 3.26 19.59
CA THR A 137 -3.49 2.56 20.11
C THR A 137 -4.67 2.52 19.14
N GLU A 138 -4.52 3.04 17.92
CA GLU A 138 -5.58 3.05 16.92
C GLU A 138 -5.30 2.09 15.77
N TRP A 139 -6.30 1.29 15.41
CA TRP A 139 -6.20 0.45 14.22
C TRP A 139 -6.02 1.32 12.96
N ALA A 140 -5.04 1.00 12.11
CA ALA A 140 -4.73 1.79 10.92
C ALA A 140 -5.93 2.00 9.99
N GLY A 141 -6.79 0.99 9.82
CA GLY A 141 -8.01 1.07 8.99
C GLY A 141 -9.17 1.86 9.62
N GLY A 142 -9.01 2.37 10.83
CA GLY A 142 -9.98 3.24 11.51
C GLY A 142 -9.36 4.53 12.06
N CYS A 143 -8.11 4.83 11.69
CA CYS A 143 -7.38 6.01 12.15
C CYS A 143 -7.74 7.24 11.31
N ALA A 144 -8.57 8.13 11.84
CA ALA A 144 -9.03 9.33 11.13
C ALA A 144 -7.87 10.28 10.77
N ALA A 145 -6.88 10.43 11.64
CA ALA A 145 -5.69 11.24 11.35
C ALA A 145 -4.94 10.72 10.10
N LEU A 146 -4.88 9.41 9.93
CA LEU A 146 -4.23 8.80 8.77
C LEU A 146 -5.10 8.85 7.51
N LEU A 147 -6.36 8.38 7.62
CA LEU A 147 -7.22 8.17 6.45
C LEU A 147 -7.89 9.45 5.95
N LYS A 148 -8.28 10.32 6.87
CA LYS A 148 -8.93 11.59 6.52
C LYS A 148 -7.92 12.71 6.37
N GLU A 149 -7.17 13.04 7.45
CA GLU A 149 -6.30 14.21 7.42
C GLU A 149 -5.13 14.03 6.45
N VAL A 150 -4.35 12.95 6.56
CA VAL A 150 -3.19 12.73 5.69
C VAL A 150 -3.61 12.30 4.29
N LEU A 151 -4.33 11.18 4.17
CA LEU A 151 -4.62 10.58 2.87
C LEU A 151 -5.54 11.46 2.01
N ARG A 152 -6.67 11.95 2.58
CA ARG A 152 -7.67 12.67 1.81
C ARG A 152 -7.44 14.18 1.77
N GLU A 153 -7.13 14.80 2.90
CA GLU A 153 -7.01 16.28 2.97
C GLU A 153 -5.64 16.74 2.50
N GLU A 154 -4.53 16.19 3.02
CA GLU A 154 -3.19 16.61 2.60
C GLU A 154 -2.81 16.10 1.20
N TRP A 155 -3.10 14.83 0.88
CA TRP A 155 -2.70 14.25 -0.41
C TRP A 155 -3.78 14.34 -1.49
N GLY A 156 -4.99 14.71 -1.14
CA GLY A 156 -6.09 14.91 -2.09
C GLY A 156 -6.70 13.60 -2.65
N PHE A 157 -6.50 12.47 -1.98
CA PHE A 157 -7.00 11.18 -2.44
C PHE A 157 -8.53 11.11 -2.47
N LYS A 158 -9.10 10.72 -3.60
CA LYS A 158 -10.54 10.59 -3.82
C LYS A 158 -11.00 9.16 -4.11
N GLY A 159 -10.05 8.23 -4.12
CA GLY A 159 -10.31 6.81 -4.39
C GLY A 159 -10.92 6.07 -3.20
N MET A 160 -11.09 4.77 -3.39
CA MET A 160 -11.61 3.88 -2.37
C MET A 160 -10.51 3.48 -1.39
N VAL A 161 -10.87 3.41 -0.09
CA VAL A 161 -10.07 2.71 0.91
C VAL A 161 -10.79 1.41 1.24
N ILE A 162 -10.07 0.30 1.18
CA ILE A 162 -10.56 -1.02 1.59
C ILE A 162 -9.74 -1.50 2.79
N SER A 163 -10.33 -2.26 3.70
CA SER A 163 -9.55 -2.95 4.73
C SER A 163 -8.76 -4.10 4.10
N ASP A 164 -7.65 -4.49 4.71
CA ASP A 164 -7.11 -5.83 4.49
C ASP A 164 -8.18 -6.87 4.87
N TYR A 165 -7.98 -8.16 4.54
CA TYR A 165 -9.01 -9.18 4.70
C TYR A 165 -9.72 -9.06 6.06
N PHE A 166 -11.03 -8.80 6.03
CA PHE A 166 -11.85 -8.63 7.22
C PHE A 166 -12.22 -9.98 7.81
N GLY A 167 -11.26 -10.57 8.53
CA GLY A 167 -11.39 -11.90 9.13
C GLY A 167 -12.28 -11.95 10.38
N ASN A 168 -13.19 -10.99 10.57
CA ASN A 168 -14.01 -10.86 11.77
C ASN A 168 -13.19 -10.69 13.05
N TYR A 169 -12.05 -10.04 12.96
CA TYR A 169 -11.25 -9.65 14.12
C TYR A 169 -11.96 -8.55 14.88
N GLY A 170 -12.24 -8.77 16.16
CA GLY A 170 -13.09 -7.89 16.96
C GLY A 170 -12.60 -6.44 17.13
N TYR A 171 -11.36 -6.13 16.76
CA TYR A 171 -10.80 -4.77 16.77
C TYR A 171 -11.05 -3.99 15.47
N MET A 172 -11.40 -4.67 14.39
CA MET A 172 -11.69 -4.04 13.10
C MET A 172 -13.10 -3.46 13.12
N ASP A 173 -13.22 -2.27 13.72
CA ASP A 173 -14.50 -1.58 13.92
C ASP A 173 -14.94 -0.92 12.61
N ALA A 174 -16.03 -1.42 12.03
CA ALA A 174 -16.58 -0.90 10.78
C ALA A 174 -17.06 0.55 10.91
N ASP A 175 -17.59 0.94 12.05
CA ASP A 175 -18.06 2.31 12.29
C ASP A 175 -16.88 3.30 12.30
N ARG A 176 -15.73 2.90 12.87
CA ARG A 176 -14.50 3.69 12.80
C ARG A 176 -13.94 3.76 11.39
N ALA A 177 -13.93 2.64 10.66
CA ALA A 177 -13.46 2.62 9.29
C ALA A 177 -14.26 3.52 8.35
N VAL A 178 -15.57 3.65 8.58
CA VAL A 178 -16.43 4.55 7.79
C VAL A 178 -16.23 6.03 8.15
N ARG A 179 -15.80 6.33 9.37
CA ARG A 179 -15.55 7.69 9.84
C ARG A 179 -14.13 8.21 9.55
N GLY A 180 -13.16 7.31 9.39
CA GLY A 180 -11.78 7.59 9.02
C GLY A 180 -11.64 7.66 7.50
#